data_2f01656bfb8d2fcbc993fe07f613da12
#
_entry.id   2f01656bfb8d2fcbc993fe07f613da12
#
_cell.length_a   1.000
_cell.length_b   1.000
_cell.length_c   1.000
_cell.angle_alpha   90.00
_cell.angle_beta   90.00
_cell.angle_gamma   90.00
#
_symmetry.space_group_name_H-M   'P 1'
#
loop_
_entity.id
_entity.type
_entity.pdbx_description
1 polymer ?
#
loop_
_entity_poly.entity_id
_entity_poly.type
_entity_poly.pdbx_seq_one_letter_code
_entity_poly.pdbx_strand_id
1 'polypeptide(L)'
;MINTPTPKFDSDLTKTILELEHLKNRPLKNTTSESIFLQLKSLLHAVEAVTSARIEGNHTTIASYIEKRDNDSHKNDEQIIEISNLIDGLDFIDKYVMEEPISADFIKELHRIVVGGLTHEGDKRAGAWRDEPRYIANAEHQPPEPYDVPDLMRELIDYINNDDSEQYDLLKIAIANHHFVWIHPFGNGNGRTDRLMTYALLCKKGYIAPNKMRLFNPTAIFAGDRNKYYDMLALADDYKDEHILEWCEYFLSGVRDEIKKSEFLADAEFVNKKILLPSVDRMEKAGVVSKLESNILGRAVRLGAIKASDIKDLWGREVTSVAIAQQIKKLRDRNLIKATHEGGREYEISFENSELTRVTLEQMDLAGLLPIRVDR
;
A
#
# COMPACT_ATOMS: atom_id res chain seq x y z
N MET A 1 5.93 5.37 -31.11
CA MET A 1 5.52 3.99 -30.68
C MET A 1 6.44 3.55 -29.56
N ILE A 2 5.92 3.21 -28.40
CA ILE A 2 6.69 2.78 -27.22
C ILE A 2 7.33 1.43 -27.54
N ASN A 3 8.67 1.32 -27.39
CA ASN A 3 9.42 0.09 -27.63
C ASN A 3 9.55 -0.73 -26.33
N THR A 4 9.51 -2.06 -26.46
CA THR A 4 9.81 -2.98 -25.35
C THR A 4 11.10 -3.71 -25.68
N PRO A 5 12.27 -3.24 -25.19
CA PRO A 5 13.53 -3.88 -25.48
C PRO A 5 13.59 -5.26 -24.80
N THR A 6 14.26 -6.21 -25.44
CA THR A 6 14.40 -7.59 -24.93
C THR A 6 15.67 -7.71 -24.08
N PRO A 7 15.56 -8.08 -22.79
CA PRO A 7 16.75 -8.30 -21.96
C PRO A 7 17.53 -9.53 -22.40
N LYS A 8 18.84 -9.53 -22.15
CA LYS A 8 19.67 -10.72 -22.37
C LYS A 8 19.26 -11.84 -21.42
N PHE A 9 19.22 -13.07 -21.90
CA PHE A 9 18.76 -14.22 -21.10
C PHE A 9 19.57 -14.46 -19.82
N ASP A 10 20.85 -14.12 -19.79
CA ASP A 10 21.78 -14.25 -18.66
C ASP A 10 21.86 -12.98 -17.77
N SER A 11 21.03 -11.96 -18.03
CA SER A 11 21.00 -10.71 -17.25
C SER A 11 20.33 -10.89 -15.90
N ASP A 12 20.64 -9.99 -14.94
CA ASP A 12 19.97 -9.95 -13.64
C ASP A 12 18.49 -9.54 -13.77
N LEU A 13 18.15 -8.70 -14.75
CA LEU A 13 16.77 -8.39 -15.10
C LEU A 13 15.97 -9.65 -15.47
N THR A 14 16.51 -10.53 -16.32
CA THR A 14 15.84 -11.79 -16.66
C THR A 14 15.65 -12.69 -15.45
N LYS A 15 16.65 -12.79 -14.56
CA LYS A 15 16.50 -13.52 -13.28
C LYS A 15 15.39 -12.94 -12.44
N THR A 16 15.32 -11.62 -12.32
CA THR A 16 14.28 -10.91 -11.56
C THR A 16 12.88 -11.17 -12.13
N ILE A 17 12.72 -11.14 -13.46
CA ILE A 17 11.46 -11.48 -14.14
C ILE A 17 11.04 -12.92 -13.81
N LEU A 18 11.96 -13.90 -13.93
CA LEU A 18 11.68 -15.30 -13.63
C LEU A 18 11.32 -15.51 -12.14
N GLU A 19 12.00 -14.81 -11.23
CA GLU A 19 11.65 -14.85 -9.81
C GLU A 19 10.24 -14.28 -9.55
N LEU A 20 9.87 -13.17 -10.18
CA LEU A 20 8.55 -12.56 -10.05
C LEU A 20 7.45 -13.47 -10.61
N GLU A 21 7.69 -14.13 -11.76
CA GLU A 21 6.76 -15.13 -12.31
C GLU A 21 6.60 -16.32 -11.36
N HIS A 22 7.70 -16.77 -10.76
CA HIS A 22 7.63 -17.83 -9.75
C HIS A 22 6.84 -17.38 -8.52
N LEU A 23 7.06 -16.16 -8.02
CA LEU A 23 6.32 -15.60 -6.88
C LEU A 23 4.83 -15.44 -7.20
N LYS A 24 4.47 -14.96 -8.41
CA LYS A 24 3.08 -14.84 -8.89
C LYS A 24 2.32 -16.17 -8.80
N ASN A 25 2.97 -17.27 -9.19
CA ASN A 25 2.35 -18.58 -9.30
C ASN A 25 2.52 -19.45 -8.03
N ARG A 26 3.39 -19.05 -7.09
CA ARG A 26 3.64 -19.81 -5.86
C ARG A 26 2.45 -19.70 -4.90
N PRO A 27 1.94 -20.85 -4.38
CA PRO A 27 0.93 -20.81 -3.33
C PRO A 27 1.52 -20.19 -2.04
N LEU A 28 0.79 -19.26 -1.46
CA LEU A 28 1.11 -18.71 -0.14
C LEU A 28 0.66 -19.67 0.96
N LYS A 29 1.23 -19.55 2.16
CA LYS A 29 0.79 -20.34 3.33
C LYS A 29 -0.67 -20.10 3.66
N ASN A 30 -1.15 -18.84 3.51
CA ASN A 30 -2.55 -18.42 3.77
C ASN A 30 -3.11 -18.94 5.08
N THR A 31 -2.29 -18.94 6.13
CA THR A 31 -2.67 -19.38 7.47
C THR A 31 -3.18 -18.24 8.34
N THR A 32 -2.87 -17.00 7.99
CA THR A 32 -3.46 -15.79 8.61
C THR A 32 -4.95 -15.76 8.29
N SER A 33 -5.81 -15.49 9.28
CA SER A 33 -7.24 -15.37 9.04
C SER A 33 -7.53 -14.20 8.09
N GLU A 34 -8.56 -14.35 7.26
CA GLU A 34 -8.93 -13.31 6.27
C GLU A 34 -9.18 -11.97 6.95
N SER A 35 -9.88 -11.95 8.09
CA SER A 35 -10.16 -10.70 8.80
C SER A 35 -8.90 -10.00 9.30
N ILE A 36 -7.95 -10.74 9.90
CA ILE A 36 -6.66 -10.15 10.33
C ILE A 36 -5.87 -9.67 9.13
N PHE A 37 -5.86 -10.45 8.05
CA PHE A 37 -5.17 -10.05 6.82
C PHE A 37 -5.74 -8.76 6.22
N LEU A 38 -7.08 -8.62 6.15
CA LEU A 38 -7.73 -7.40 5.64
C LEU A 38 -7.43 -6.18 6.54
N GLN A 39 -7.37 -6.37 7.85
CA GLN A 39 -6.96 -5.29 8.76
C GLN A 39 -5.50 -4.90 8.55
N LEU A 40 -4.58 -5.85 8.38
CA LEU A 40 -3.17 -5.57 8.06
C LEU A 40 -3.02 -4.90 6.68
N LYS A 41 -3.84 -5.28 5.70
CA LYS A 41 -3.92 -4.62 4.41
C LYS A 41 -4.27 -3.14 4.54
N SER A 42 -5.29 -2.81 5.34
CA SER A 42 -5.68 -1.41 5.59
C SER A 42 -4.54 -0.61 6.23
N LEU A 43 -3.75 -1.23 7.12
CA LEU A 43 -2.54 -0.58 7.68
C LEU A 43 -1.48 -0.34 6.61
N LEU A 44 -1.25 -1.31 5.73
CA LEU A 44 -0.30 -1.14 4.62
C LEU A 44 -0.77 -0.08 3.61
N HIS A 45 -2.07 0.02 3.33
CA HIS A 45 -2.62 1.12 2.51
C HIS A 45 -2.34 2.48 3.14
N ALA A 46 -2.50 2.62 4.47
CA ALA A 46 -2.14 3.85 5.17
C ALA A 46 -0.62 4.14 5.07
N VAL A 47 0.23 3.13 5.21
CA VAL A 47 1.70 3.27 5.04
C VAL A 47 2.04 3.68 3.61
N GLU A 48 1.43 3.05 2.60
CA GLU A 48 1.59 3.39 1.19
C GLU A 48 1.23 4.85 0.93
N ALA A 49 0.05 5.28 1.39
CA ALA A 49 -0.45 6.62 1.21
C ALA A 49 0.45 7.69 1.86
N VAL A 50 0.84 7.48 3.13
CA VAL A 50 1.79 8.36 3.82
C VAL A 50 3.12 8.43 3.08
N THR A 51 3.64 7.27 2.66
CA THR A 51 4.93 7.20 1.95
C THR A 51 4.85 7.93 0.61
N SER A 52 3.77 7.73 -0.14
CA SER A 52 3.54 8.38 -1.44
C SER A 52 3.41 9.90 -1.30
N ALA A 53 2.65 10.40 -0.32
CA ALA A 53 2.52 11.82 -0.03
C ALA A 53 3.88 12.44 0.39
N ARG A 54 4.70 11.72 1.16
CA ARG A 54 6.03 12.20 1.59
C ARG A 54 7.03 12.35 0.45
N ILE A 55 6.96 11.55 -0.60
CA ILE A 55 7.77 11.75 -1.80
C ILE A 55 7.48 13.13 -2.41
N GLU A 56 6.24 13.57 -2.37
CA GLU A 56 5.81 14.87 -2.90
C GLU A 56 6.01 16.05 -1.93
N GLY A 57 6.49 15.78 -0.71
CA GLY A 57 6.81 16.84 0.27
C GLY A 57 5.86 16.95 1.47
N ASN A 58 4.89 16.06 1.60
CA ASN A 58 4.08 15.94 2.81
C ASN A 58 4.98 15.53 3.99
N HIS A 59 4.84 16.16 5.14
CA HIS A 59 5.67 15.90 6.33
C HIS A 59 4.98 15.03 7.38
N THR A 60 3.75 14.57 7.13
CA THR A 60 3.02 13.72 8.07
C THR A 60 3.74 12.39 8.27
N THR A 61 3.94 12.00 9.53
CA THR A 61 4.43 10.66 9.87
C THR A 61 3.26 9.66 9.91
N ILE A 62 3.57 8.37 9.83
CA ILE A 62 2.55 7.32 9.96
C ILE A 62 1.85 7.43 11.32
N ALA A 63 2.59 7.64 12.41
CA ALA A 63 2.04 7.83 13.75
C ALA A 63 1.09 9.03 13.81
N SER A 64 1.52 10.18 13.28
CA SER A 64 0.70 11.39 13.26
C SER A 64 -0.59 11.21 12.43
N TYR A 65 -0.52 10.52 11.30
CA TYR A 65 -1.70 10.22 10.51
C TYR A 65 -2.72 9.36 11.29
N ILE A 66 -2.25 8.30 11.96
CA ILE A 66 -3.13 7.41 12.76
C ILE A 66 -3.83 8.17 13.90
N GLU A 67 -3.11 9.08 14.56
CA GLU A 67 -3.68 9.89 15.65
C GLU A 67 -4.72 10.91 15.16
N LYS A 68 -4.50 11.45 13.94
CA LYS A 68 -5.32 12.55 13.39
C LYS A 68 -6.51 12.07 12.56
N ARG A 69 -6.42 10.91 11.90
CA ARG A 69 -7.44 10.43 10.94
C ARG A 69 -8.85 10.34 11.53
N ASP A 70 -8.95 9.98 12.83
CA ASP A 70 -10.21 9.77 13.53
C ASP A 70 -10.68 11.02 14.29
N ASN A 71 -9.95 12.14 14.17
CA ASN A 71 -10.22 13.37 14.89
C ASN A 71 -10.83 14.44 13.95
N ASP A 72 -12.07 14.79 14.21
CA ASP A 72 -12.82 15.79 13.42
C ASP A 72 -12.12 17.16 13.31
N SER A 73 -11.26 17.54 14.25
CA SER A 73 -10.52 18.80 14.22
C SER A 73 -9.50 18.87 13.07
N HIS A 74 -9.11 17.74 12.48
CA HIS A 74 -8.12 17.65 11.39
C HIS A 74 -8.75 17.38 10.02
N LYS A 75 -10.07 17.36 9.88
CA LYS A 75 -10.77 17.15 8.61
C LYS A 75 -10.42 18.18 7.52
N ASN A 76 -9.92 19.34 7.89
CA ASN A 76 -9.50 20.40 6.97
C ASN A 76 -7.96 20.51 6.85
N ASP A 77 -7.20 19.59 7.45
CA ASP A 77 -5.76 19.53 7.30
C ASP A 77 -5.43 18.94 5.92
N GLU A 78 -4.92 19.77 5.02
CA GLU A 78 -4.64 19.39 3.63
C GLU A 78 -3.67 18.20 3.53
N GLN A 79 -2.72 18.09 4.46
CA GLN A 79 -1.79 16.96 4.51
C GLN A 79 -2.50 15.64 4.84
N ILE A 80 -3.52 15.70 5.70
CA ILE A 80 -4.35 14.52 6.04
C ILE A 80 -5.30 14.17 4.89
N ILE A 81 -5.90 15.19 4.25
CA ILE A 81 -6.77 14.99 3.08
C ILE A 81 -5.99 14.32 1.95
N GLU A 82 -4.77 14.76 1.67
CA GLU A 82 -3.90 14.17 0.64
C GLU A 82 -3.66 12.66 0.88
N ILE A 83 -3.35 12.27 2.11
CA ILE A 83 -3.15 10.87 2.49
C ILE A 83 -4.47 10.09 2.35
N SER A 84 -5.58 10.66 2.80
CA SER A 84 -6.91 10.03 2.68
C SER A 84 -7.29 9.80 1.22
N ASN A 85 -7.04 10.77 0.34
CA ASN A 85 -7.27 10.64 -1.10
C ASN A 85 -6.48 9.47 -1.72
N LEU A 86 -5.24 9.26 -1.27
CA LEU A 86 -4.44 8.14 -1.76
C LEU A 86 -4.99 6.78 -1.30
N ILE A 87 -5.51 6.70 -0.07
CA ILE A 87 -6.21 5.50 0.41
C ILE A 87 -7.49 5.26 -0.40
N ASP A 88 -8.29 6.30 -0.63
CA ASP A 88 -9.49 6.22 -1.46
C ASP A 88 -9.15 5.75 -2.89
N GLY A 89 -7.98 6.18 -3.43
CA GLY A 89 -7.47 5.72 -4.71
C GLY A 89 -7.11 4.23 -4.71
N LEU A 90 -6.47 3.72 -3.66
CA LEU A 90 -6.19 2.30 -3.50
C LEU A 90 -7.48 1.47 -3.38
N ASP A 91 -8.44 1.94 -2.59
CA ASP A 91 -9.74 1.28 -2.43
C ASP A 91 -10.56 1.29 -3.73
N PHE A 92 -10.48 2.38 -4.51
CA PHE A 92 -11.06 2.45 -5.85
C PHE A 92 -10.45 1.39 -6.78
N ILE A 93 -9.12 1.25 -6.79
CA ILE A 93 -8.44 0.24 -7.60
C ILE A 93 -8.85 -1.16 -7.16
N ASP A 94 -8.82 -1.48 -5.88
CA ASP A 94 -9.22 -2.79 -5.35
C ASP A 94 -10.62 -3.20 -5.77
N LYS A 95 -11.53 -2.22 -5.91
CA LYS A 95 -12.92 -2.45 -6.27
C LYS A 95 -13.13 -2.64 -7.77
N TYR A 96 -12.43 -1.86 -8.59
CA TYR A 96 -12.80 -1.75 -10.01
C TYR A 96 -11.75 -2.28 -10.99
N VAL A 97 -10.48 -2.42 -10.59
CA VAL A 97 -9.39 -2.72 -11.53
C VAL A 97 -9.57 -4.03 -12.29
N MET A 98 -10.20 -5.04 -11.69
CA MET A 98 -10.41 -6.34 -12.37
C MET A 98 -11.55 -6.29 -13.39
N GLU A 99 -12.51 -5.38 -13.20
CA GLU A 99 -13.71 -5.25 -14.03
C GLU A 99 -13.52 -4.23 -15.16
N GLU A 100 -12.74 -3.17 -14.90
CA GLU A 100 -12.54 -2.04 -15.82
C GLU A 100 -11.19 -2.12 -16.56
N PRO A 101 -11.12 -1.73 -17.84
CA PRO A 101 -9.83 -1.59 -18.54
C PRO A 101 -9.04 -0.40 -17.96
N ILE A 102 -7.72 -0.42 -18.11
CA ILE A 102 -6.89 0.77 -17.87
C ILE A 102 -7.10 1.75 -19.02
N SER A 103 -8.12 2.58 -18.90
CA SER A 103 -8.55 3.56 -19.90
C SER A 103 -8.15 4.98 -19.49
N ALA A 104 -8.29 5.93 -20.41
CA ALA A 104 -8.13 7.34 -20.11
C ALA A 104 -9.07 7.80 -18.98
N ASP A 105 -10.30 7.30 -18.96
CA ASP A 105 -11.28 7.66 -17.93
C ASP A 105 -10.92 7.05 -16.58
N PHE A 106 -10.40 5.82 -16.55
CA PHE A 106 -9.87 5.20 -15.32
C PHE A 106 -8.72 6.03 -14.73
N ILE A 107 -7.73 6.41 -15.55
CA ILE A 107 -6.58 7.22 -15.11
C ILE A 107 -7.03 8.61 -14.65
N LYS A 108 -7.95 9.24 -15.38
CA LYS A 108 -8.51 10.56 -15.01
C LYS A 108 -9.32 10.50 -13.73
N GLU A 109 -10.01 9.40 -13.45
CA GLU A 109 -10.72 9.20 -12.20
C GLU A 109 -9.75 9.04 -11.03
N LEU A 110 -8.69 8.23 -11.17
CA LEU A 110 -7.63 8.15 -10.17
C LEU A 110 -7.04 9.53 -9.87
N HIS A 111 -6.73 10.31 -10.90
CA HIS A 111 -6.23 11.67 -10.71
C HIS A 111 -7.24 12.56 -9.98
N ARG A 112 -8.53 12.48 -10.31
CA ARG A 112 -9.59 13.27 -9.65
C ARG A 112 -9.67 12.93 -8.16
N ILE A 113 -9.55 11.66 -7.79
CA ILE A 113 -9.50 11.22 -6.40
C ILE A 113 -8.25 11.80 -5.73
N VAL A 114 -7.07 11.62 -6.31
CA VAL A 114 -5.78 12.04 -5.74
C VAL A 114 -5.73 13.53 -5.39
N VAL A 115 -6.26 14.40 -6.25
CA VAL A 115 -6.17 15.86 -6.06
C VAL A 115 -7.45 16.48 -5.47
N GLY A 116 -8.44 15.65 -5.14
CA GLY A 116 -9.75 16.09 -4.64
C GLY A 116 -9.67 16.88 -3.34
N GLY A 117 -10.28 18.07 -3.31
CA GLY A 117 -10.33 18.90 -2.10
C GLY A 117 -9.00 19.54 -1.67
N LEU A 118 -7.93 19.37 -2.44
CA LEU A 118 -6.62 19.97 -2.16
C LEU A 118 -6.51 21.36 -2.81
N THR A 119 -5.84 22.27 -2.12
CA THR A 119 -5.62 23.64 -2.59
C THR A 119 -4.22 23.83 -3.14
N HIS A 120 -3.19 23.48 -2.36
CA HIS A 120 -1.78 23.62 -2.73
C HIS A 120 -1.31 22.44 -3.57
N GLU A 121 -1.63 21.22 -3.15
CA GLU A 121 -1.31 19.98 -3.84
C GLU A 121 -2.43 19.50 -4.78
N GLY A 122 -3.42 20.37 -5.03
CA GLY A 122 -4.54 20.12 -5.92
C GLY A 122 -4.25 20.44 -7.38
N ASP A 123 -5.24 20.16 -8.22
CA ASP A 123 -5.26 20.56 -9.63
C ASP A 123 -6.60 21.21 -9.96
N LYS A 124 -6.56 22.41 -10.55
CA LYS A 124 -7.76 23.12 -10.99
C LYS A 124 -8.56 22.37 -12.05
N ARG A 125 -7.90 21.46 -12.77
CA ARG A 125 -8.46 20.61 -13.83
C ARG A 125 -8.45 19.14 -13.45
N ALA A 126 -8.88 18.84 -12.22
CA ALA A 126 -8.95 17.48 -11.71
C ALA A 126 -9.61 16.51 -12.72
N GLY A 127 -8.90 15.46 -13.12
CA GLY A 127 -9.37 14.47 -14.10
C GLY A 127 -9.30 14.93 -15.56
N ALA A 128 -8.55 15.98 -15.88
CA ALA A 128 -8.33 16.42 -17.25
C ALA A 128 -6.83 16.52 -17.56
N TRP A 129 -6.45 16.19 -18.79
CA TRP A 129 -5.09 16.41 -19.23
C TRP A 129 -4.77 17.91 -19.19
N ARG A 130 -3.50 18.24 -18.85
CA ARG A 130 -3.04 19.63 -18.81
C ARG A 130 -3.14 20.31 -20.17
N ASP A 131 -3.40 21.59 -20.15
CA ASP A 131 -3.44 22.49 -21.30
C ASP A 131 -2.38 23.60 -21.23
N GLU A 132 -1.55 23.57 -20.18
CA GLU A 132 -0.43 24.48 -19.98
C GLU A 132 0.89 23.70 -19.89
N PRO A 133 2.01 24.31 -20.34
CA PRO A 133 3.34 23.75 -20.12
C PRO A 133 3.63 23.54 -18.64
N ARG A 134 4.40 22.48 -18.31
CA ARG A 134 4.85 22.20 -16.95
C ARG A 134 6.36 21.98 -16.95
N TYR A 135 6.95 22.33 -15.81
CA TYR A 135 8.37 22.12 -15.54
C TYR A 135 8.47 21.25 -14.29
N ILE A 136 9.32 20.22 -14.34
CA ILE A 136 9.59 19.37 -13.19
C ILE A 136 10.75 19.97 -12.43
N ALA A 137 10.55 20.30 -11.17
CA ALA A 137 11.58 20.89 -10.32
C ALA A 137 12.79 19.92 -10.19
N ASN A 138 14.00 20.45 -10.37
CA ASN A 138 15.26 19.72 -10.29
C ASN A 138 15.42 18.55 -11.30
N ALA A 139 14.63 18.50 -12.37
CA ALA A 139 14.82 17.58 -13.48
C ALA A 139 15.35 18.31 -14.72
N GLU A 140 16.23 17.66 -15.49
CA GLU A 140 16.65 18.13 -16.82
C GLU A 140 15.57 17.87 -17.87
N HIS A 141 14.75 16.85 -17.64
CA HIS A 141 13.64 16.51 -18.51
C HIS A 141 12.60 17.64 -18.57
N GLN A 142 12.20 17.97 -19.79
CA GLN A 142 11.08 18.87 -20.05
C GLN A 142 9.91 18.06 -20.60
N PRO A 143 8.77 18.01 -19.87
CA PRO A 143 7.59 17.32 -20.36
C PRO A 143 7.14 17.83 -21.73
N PRO A 144 6.53 16.96 -22.57
CA PRO A 144 6.01 17.33 -23.88
C PRO A 144 5.09 18.55 -23.86
N GLU A 145 4.89 19.16 -25.02
CA GLU A 145 3.93 20.26 -25.15
C GLU A 145 2.50 19.81 -24.83
N PRO A 146 1.65 20.67 -24.25
CA PRO A 146 0.30 20.28 -23.82
C PRO A 146 -0.57 19.69 -24.92
N TYR A 147 -0.40 20.15 -26.16
CA TYR A 147 -1.20 19.65 -27.30
C TYR A 147 -0.81 18.23 -27.72
N ASP A 148 0.38 17.73 -27.34
CA ASP A 148 0.81 16.36 -27.63
C ASP A 148 0.33 15.36 -26.55
N VAL A 149 0.00 15.84 -25.35
CA VAL A 149 -0.37 14.98 -24.20
C VAL A 149 -1.52 14.01 -24.52
N PRO A 150 -2.63 14.42 -25.18
CA PRO A 150 -3.71 13.49 -25.48
C PRO A 150 -3.30 12.33 -26.38
N ASP A 151 -2.43 12.57 -27.36
CA ASP A 151 -1.96 11.55 -28.29
C ASP A 151 -0.94 10.62 -27.64
N LEU A 152 -0.02 11.16 -26.86
CA LEU A 152 0.95 10.38 -26.07
C LEU A 152 0.26 9.49 -25.03
N MET A 153 -0.75 10.02 -24.35
CA MET A 153 -1.53 9.22 -23.39
C MET A 153 -2.35 8.14 -24.08
N ARG A 154 -2.87 8.38 -25.28
CA ARG A 154 -3.53 7.33 -26.07
C ARG A 154 -2.54 6.24 -26.43
N GLU A 155 -1.34 6.60 -26.92
CA GLU A 155 -0.28 5.65 -27.24
C GLU A 155 0.14 4.82 -26.02
N LEU A 156 0.29 5.44 -24.84
CA LEU A 156 0.59 4.74 -23.59
C LEU A 156 -0.52 3.76 -23.18
N ILE A 157 -1.78 4.17 -23.26
CA ILE A 157 -2.93 3.35 -22.93
C ILE A 157 -3.05 2.16 -23.89
N ASP A 158 -2.85 2.39 -25.19
CA ASP A 158 -2.83 1.33 -26.19
C ASP A 158 -1.67 0.35 -25.93
N TYR A 159 -0.48 0.85 -25.59
CA TYR A 159 0.66 0.04 -25.20
C TYR A 159 0.38 -0.84 -23.99
N ILE A 160 -0.24 -0.29 -22.94
CA ILE A 160 -0.60 -1.02 -21.70
C ILE A 160 -1.60 -2.16 -22.02
N ASN A 161 -2.61 -1.88 -22.85
CA ASN A 161 -3.70 -2.80 -23.12
C ASN A 161 -3.47 -3.72 -24.34
N ASN A 162 -2.35 -3.53 -25.06
CA ASN A 162 -2.05 -4.40 -26.20
C ASN A 162 -1.90 -5.85 -25.75
N ASP A 163 -2.52 -6.78 -26.46
CA ASP A 163 -2.53 -8.22 -26.16
C ASP A 163 -1.23 -8.90 -26.63
N ASP A 164 -0.12 -8.42 -26.11
CA ASP A 164 1.18 -9.03 -26.29
C ASP A 164 1.29 -10.30 -25.43
N SER A 165 2.33 -11.09 -25.70
CA SER A 165 2.65 -12.27 -24.89
C SER A 165 2.91 -11.88 -23.43
N GLU A 166 2.32 -12.63 -22.47
CA GLU A 166 2.44 -12.41 -21.01
C GLU A 166 3.89 -12.22 -20.51
N GLN A 167 4.86 -12.76 -21.23
CA GLN A 167 6.29 -12.62 -20.91
C GLN A 167 6.77 -11.16 -20.90
N TYR A 168 6.05 -10.23 -21.53
CA TYR A 168 6.36 -8.82 -21.56
C TYR A 168 5.64 -8.01 -20.46
N ASP A 169 4.70 -8.59 -19.73
CA ASP A 169 3.87 -7.87 -18.77
C ASP A 169 4.67 -7.04 -17.77
N LEU A 170 5.70 -7.61 -17.17
CA LEU A 170 6.55 -6.91 -16.19
C LEU A 170 7.33 -5.75 -16.82
N LEU A 171 7.91 -5.97 -18.01
CA LEU A 171 8.60 -4.91 -18.73
C LEU A 171 7.63 -3.78 -19.12
N LYS A 172 6.43 -4.14 -19.58
CA LYS A 172 5.39 -3.16 -19.94
C LYS A 172 4.97 -2.32 -18.72
N ILE A 173 4.83 -2.93 -17.53
CA ILE A 173 4.51 -2.20 -16.30
C ILE A 173 5.61 -1.20 -15.96
N ALA A 174 6.88 -1.62 -15.98
CA ALA A 174 8.01 -0.76 -15.66
C ALA A 174 8.17 0.39 -16.68
N ILE A 175 8.03 0.10 -17.97
CA ILE A 175 8.11 1.09 -19.05
C ILE A 175 6.91 2.05 -18.97
N ALA A 176 5.70 1.56 -18.70
CA ALA A 176 4.52 2.40 -18.56
C ALA A 176 4.64 3.38 -17.39
N ASN A 177 5.20 2.95 -16.26
CA ASN A 177 5.48 3.83 -15.12
C ASN A 177 6.43 4.97 -15.55
N HIS A 178 7.60 4.67 -16.15
CA HIS A 178 8.52 5.70 -16.63
C HIS A 178 7.84 6.63 -17.64
N HIS A 179 7.16 6.08 -18.64
CA HIS A 179 6.57 6.86 -19.72
C HIS A 179 5.46 7.79 -19.25
N PHE A 180 4.66 7.36 -18.28
CA PHE A 180 3.64 8.22 -17.66
C PHE A 180 4.27 9.41 -16.95
N VAL A 181 5.32 9.19 -16.16
CA VAL A 181 6.05 10.28 -15.47
C VAL A 181 6.71 11.21 -16.48
N TRP A 182 7.25 10.67 -17.59
CA TRP A 182 7.86 11.43 -18.68
C TRP A 182 6.84 12.31 -19.42
N ILE A 183 5.63 11.80 -19.74
CA ILE A 183 4.55 12.60 -20.35
C ILE A 183 4.09 13.70 -19.39
N HIS A 184 4.04 13.41 -18.09
CA HIS A 184 3.58 14.33 -17.05
C HIS A 184 2.20 14.93 -17.38
N PRO A 185 1.15 14.10 -17.54
CA PRO A 185 -0.07 14.48 -18.24
C PRO A 185 -0.98 15.45 -17.49
N PHE A 186 -0.78 15.69 -16.20
CA PHE A 186 -1.62 16.53 -15.36
C PHE A 186 -0.91 17.81 -14.89
N GLY A 187 -1.70 18.76 -14.38
CA GLY A 187 -1.17 20.02 -13.84
C GLY A 187 -0.43 19.83 -12.51
N ASN A 188 -0.87 18.89 -11.68
CA ASN A 188 -0.25 18.41 -10.44
C ASN A 188 -0.66 16.96 -10.18
N GLY A 189 -0.12 16.29 -9.16
CA GLY A 189 -0.51 14.93 -8.76
C GLY A 189 -0.03 13.81 -9.68
N ASN A 190 0.87 14.06 -10.62
CA ASN A 190 1.35 13.06 -11.57
C ASN A 190 2.03 11.88 -10.88
N GLY A 191 2.98 12.12 -9.96
CA GLY A 191 3.69 11.05 -9.26
C GLY A 191 2.74 10.19 -8.40
N ARG A 192 1.81 10.81 -7.69
CA ARG A 192 0.80 10.12 -6.88
C ARG A 192 -0.12 9.24 -7.75
N THR A 193 -0.58 9.77 -8.88
CA THR A 193 -1.42 9.03 -9.84
C THR A 193 -0.65 7.89 -10.48
N ASP A 194 0.61 8.10 -10.85
CA ASP A 194 1.48 7.07 -11.44
C ASP A 194 1.68 5.88 -10.49
N ARG A 195 1.95 6.14 -9.21
CA ARG A 195 2.12 5.07 -8.21
C ARG A 195 0.83 4.24 -8.02
N LEU A 196 -0.33 4.89 -8.02
CA LEU A 196 -1.63 4.21 -8.03
C LEU A 196 -1.86 3.42 -9.33
N MET A 197 -1.51 3.98 -10.49
CA MET A 197 -1.59 3.27 -11.77
C MET A 197 -0.68 2.03 -11.77
N THR A 198 0.52 2.14 -11.22
CA THR A 198 1.44 1.00 -11.05
C THR A 198 0.81 -0.11 -10.19
N TYR A 199 0.18 0.25 -9.07
CA TYR A 199 -0.57 -0.71 -8.26
C TYR A 199 -1.68 -1.38 -9.06
N ALA A 200 -2.47 -0.60 -9.82
CA ALA A 200 -3.53 -1.12 -10.66
C ALA A 200 -3.02 -2.10 -11.74
N LEU A 201 -1.91 -1.77 -12.40
CA LEU A 201 -1.29 -2.64 -13.41
C LEU A 201 -0.81 -3.97 -12.82
N LEU A 202 -0.15 -3.93 -11.66
CA LEU A 202 0.31 -5.13 -10.95
C LEU A 202 -0.86 -6.00 -10.48
N CYS A 203 -1.97 -5.39 -10.03
CA CYS A 203 -3.21 -6.10 -9.73
C CYS A 203 -3.79 -6.79 -10.97
N LYS A 204 -3.93 -6.03 -12.07
CA LYS A 204 -4.52 -6.53 -13.32
C LYS A 204 -3.75 -7.71 -13.92
N LYS A 205 -2.43 -7.70 -13.77
CA LYS A 205 -1.55 -8.76 -14.24
C LYS A 205 -1.34 -9.90 -13.21
N GLY A 206 -1.99 -9.82 -12.03
CA GLY A 206 -2.03 -10.88 -11.02
C GLY A 206 -0.77 -11.01 -10.15
N TYR A 207 0.14 -10.02 -10.17
CA TYR A 207 1.28 -9.97 -9.24
C TYR A 207 0.86 -9.55 -7.85
N ILE A 208 -0.19 -8.75 -7.76
CA ILE A 208 -0.91 -8.42 -6.54
C ILE A 208 -2.29 -9.07 -6.61
N ALA A 209 -2.71 -9.70 -5.56
CA ALA A 209 -4.01 -10.32 -5.46
C ALA A 209 -4.52 -10.18 -4.01
N PRO A 210 -5.14 -9.05 -3.66
CA PRO A 210 -5.62 -8.80 -2.30
C PRO A 210 -6.56 -9.89 -1.79
N ASN A 211 -7.40 -10.44 -2.65
CA ASN A 211 -8.30 -11.56 -2.36
C ASN A 211 -7.58 -12.92 -2.18
N LYS A 212 -6.29 -13.00 -2.55
CA LYS A 212 -5.42 -14.19 -2.35
C LYS A 212 -4.29 -13.93 -1.34
N MET A 213 -4.45 -12.93 -0.48
CA MET A 213 -3.46 -12.54 0.54
C MET A 213 -2.08 -12.16 -0.02
N ARG A 214 -2.04 -11.56 -1.21
CA ARG A 214 -0.82 -11.04 -1.80
C ARG A 214 -0.92 -9.53 -1.89
N LEU A 215 -0.12 -8.86 -1.08
CA LEU A 215 -0.06 -7.40 -0.96
C LEU A 215 1.22 -6.85 -1.58
N PHE A 216 1.22 -5.55 -1.81
CA PHE A 216 2.37 -4.83 -2.34
C PHE A 216 2.28 -3.34 -2.00
N ASN A 217 3.43 -2.72 -1.75
CA ASN A 217 3.55 -1.29 -1.56
C ASN A 217 4.42 -0.73 -2.69
N PRO A 218 3.82 -0.23 -3.81
CA PRO A 218 4.58 0.24 -4.95
C PRO A 218 5.49 1.43 -4.62
N THR A 219 5.09 2.30 -3.72
CA THR A 219 5.87 3.48 -3.33
C THR A 219 7.15 3.09 -2.60
N ALA A 220 7.21 1.94 -1.96
CA ALA A 220 8.41 1.44 -1.27
C ALA A 220 9.64 1.35 -2.18
N ILE A 221 9.44 1.08 -3.48
CA ILE A 221 10.51 1.04 -4.49
C ILE A 221 11.24 2.38 -4.55
N PHE A 222 10.51 3.48 -4.44
CA PHE A 222 10.98 4.84 -4.67
C PHE A 222 11.38 5.56 -3.38
N ALA A 223 10.77 5.19 -2.25
CA ALA A 223 10.96 5.88 -0.97
C ALA A 223 12.27 5.55 -0.28
N GLY A 224 12.86 4.38 -0.54
CA GLY A 224 14.10 3.93 0.11
C GLY A 224 15.32 4.78 -0.26
N ASP A 225 15.42 5.20 -1.52
CA ASP A 225 16.46 6.09 -2.03
C ASP A 225 15.87 6.99 -3.14
N ARG A 226 15.37 8.14 -2.72
CA ARG A 226 14.72 9.11 -3.60
C ARG A 226 15.68 9.66 -4.68
N ASN A 227 16.96 9.84 -4.34
CA ASN A 227 17.94 10.34 -5.31
C ASN A 227 18.18 9.30 -6.39
N LYS A 228 18.40 8.04 -6.00
CA LYS A 228 18.55 6.95 -6.96
C LYS A 228 17.32 6.80 -7.87
N TYR A 229 16.11 6.98 -7.34
CA TYR A 229 14.89 6.96 -8.13
C TYR A 229 14.92 8.02 -9.24
N TYR A 230 15.26 9.26 -8.90
CA TYR A 230 15.33 10.34 -9.89
C TYR A 230 16.49 10.14 -10.88
N ASP A 231 17.63 9.64 -10.44
CA ASP A 231 18.77 9.31 -11.32
C ASP A 231 18.37 8.24 -12.35
N MET A 232 17.61 7.22 -11.91
CA MET A 232 17.16 6.14 -12.79
C MET A 232 16.07 6.60 -13.79
N LEU A 233 15.18 7.51 -13.37
CA LEU A 233 14.25 8.16 -14.29
C LEU A 233 14.98 8.96 -15.36
N ALA A 234 15.90 9.85 -14.94
CA ALA A 234 16.67 10.68 -15.84
C ALA A 234 17.53 9.86 -16.82
N LEU A 235 18.07 8.73 -16.36
CA LEU A 235 18.82 7.83 -17.23
C LEU A 235 17.96 7.30 -18.38
N ALA A 236 16.71 6.93 -18.09
CA ALA A 236 15.80 6.33 -19.07
C ALA A 236 15.13 7.35 -20.00
N ASP A 237 15.25 8.65 -19.74
CA ASP A 237 14.61 9.73 -20.52
C ASP A 237 15.09 9.82 -21.98
N ASP A 238 16.26 9.27 -22.30
CA ASP A 238 16.77 9.25 -23.68
C ASP A 238 16.22 8.06 -24.51
N TYR A 239 15.43 7.19 -23.91
CA TYR A 239 14.78 6.03 -24.55
C TYR A 239 15.73 5.04 -25.26
N LYS A 240 17.03 5.03 -24.91
CA LYS A 240 17.91 3.97 -25.38
C LYS A 240 17.55 2.63 -24.72
N ASP A 241 17.57 1.56 -25.52
CA ASP A 241 17.20 0.22 -25.05
C ASP A 241 17.95 -0.19 -23.78
N GLU A 242 19.25 0.10 -23.69
CA GLU A 242 20.08 -0.17 -22.53
C GLU A 242 19.61 0.54 -21.25
N HIS A 243 19.27 1.84 -21.35
CA HIS A 243 18.81 2.64 -20.22
C HIS A 243 17.39 2.28 -19.77
N ILE A 244 16.53 1.94 -20.73
CA ILE A 244 15.19 1.41 -20.42
C ILE A 244 15.30 0.06 -19.71
N LEU A 245 16.23 -0.82 -20.10
CA LEU A 245 16.45 -2.10 -19.41
C LEU A 245 17.05 -1.90 -18.00
N GLU A 246 17.92 -0.91 -17.80
CA GLU A 246 18.43 -0.56 -16.46
C GLU A 246 17.31 -0.03 -15.55
N TRP A 247 16.42 0.83 -16.08
CA TRP A 247 15.20 1.24 -15.38
C TRP A 247 14.33 0.05 -15.00
N CYS A 248 14.05 -0.86 -15.95
CA CYS A 248 13.25 -2.06 -15.69
C CYS A 248 13.89 -2.94 -14.60
N GLU A 249 15.21 -3.10 -14.59
CA GLU A 249 15.91 -3.88 -13.56
C GLU A 249 15.78 -3.24 -12.18
N TYR A 250 16.00 -1.92 -12.07
CA TYR A 250 15.80 -1.16 -10.84
C TYR A 250 14.38 -1.31 -10.32
N PHE A 251 13.38 -1.05 -11.15
CA PHE A 251 11.97 -1.08 -10.82
C PHE A 251 11.52 -2.50 -10.40
N LEU A 252 11.79 -3.50 -11.22
CA LEU A 252 11.34 -4.88 -10.99
C LEU A 252 12.06 -5.55 -9.82
N SER A 253 13.31 -5.19 -9.55
CA SER A 253 14.01 -5.63 -8.34
C SER A 253 13.31 -5.12 -7.08
N GLY A 254 12.87 -3.87 -7.06
CA GLY A 254 12.08 -3.31 -5.97
C GLY A 254 10.72 -4.00 -5.83
N VAL A 255 10.00 -4.27 -6.93
CA VAL A 255 8.74 -5.03 -6.93
C VAL A 255 8.93 -6.41 -6.30
N ARG A 256 9.94 -7.14 -6.73
CA ARG A 256 10.29 -8.47 -6.20
C ARG A 256 10.52 -8.45 -4.69
N ASP A 257 11.30 -7.50 -4.23
CA ASP A 257 11.68 -7.42 -2.82
C ASP A 257 10.49 -7.06 -1.93
N GLU A 258 9.60 -6.18 -2.40
CA GLU A 258 8.36 -5.84 -1.68
C GLU A 258 7.35 -7.01 -1.65
N ILE A 259 7.17 -7.73 -2.76
CA ILE A 259 6.32 -8.93 -2.78
C ILE A 259 6.84 -9.98 -1.79
N LYS A 260 8.17 -10.23 -1.77
CA LYS A 260 8.77 -11.16 -0.79
C LYS A 260 8.51 -10.75 0.66
N LYS A 261 8.57 -9.46 0.98
CA LYS A 261 8.26 -8.95 2.34
C LYS A 261 6.79 -9.17 2.70
N SER A 262 5.89 -8.87 1.78
CA SER A 262 4.44 -8.97 2.04
C SER A 262 3.96 -10.41 2.27
N GLU A 263 4.65 -11.42 1.71
CA GLU A 263 4.30 -12.83 1.90
C GLU A 263 4.35 -13.29 3.37
N PHE A 264 5.17 -12.64 4.19
CA PHE A 264 5.22 -12.93 5.64
C PHE A 264 3.88 -12.65 6.33
N LEU A 265 3.08 -11.72 5.80
CA LEU A 265 1.77 -11.39 6.37
C LEU A 265 0.70 -12.47 6.10
N ALA A 266 0.92 -13.35 5.14
CA ALA A 266 0.08 -14.52 4.91
C ALA A 266 0.40 -15.71 5.86
N ASP A 267 1.47 -15.61 6.65
CA ASP A 267 1.90 -16.63 7.62
C ASP A 267 1.46 -16.23 9.04
N ALA A 268 0.40 -16.89 9.57
CA ALA A 268 -0.12 -16.61 10.90
C ALA A 268 0.92 -16.79 12.02
N GLU A 269 1.84 -17.74 11.88
CA GLU A 269 2.90 -17.95 12.88
C GLU A 269 3.83 -16.73 12.94
N PHE A 270 4.22 -16.23 11.78
CA PHE A 270 5.04 -15.00 11.69
C PHE A 270 4.27 -13.80 12.24
N VAL A 271 3.04 -13.57 11.76
CA VAL A 271 2.19 -12.44 12.20
C VAL A 271 1.98 -12.48 13.71
N ASN A 272 1.63 -13.62 14.27
CA ASN A 272 1.38 -13.75 15.69
C ASN A 272 2.66 -13.55 16.52
N LYS A 273 3.77 -14.19 16.15
CA LYS A 273 5.01 -14.20 16.97
C LYS A 273 5.84 -12.93 16.80
N LYS A 274 5.84 -12.33 15.61
CA LYS A 274 6.72 -11.18 15.30
C LYS A 274 6.01 -9.83 15.36
N ILE A 275 4.68 -9.83 15.23
CA ILE A 275 3.90 -8.59 15.14
C ILE A 275 2.90 -8.49 16.29
N LEU A 276 1.89 -9.36 16.36
CA LEU A 276 0.74 -9.14 17.23
C LEU A 276 1.03 -9.39 18.72
N LEU A 277 1.66 -10.51 19.08
CA LEU A 277 2.00 -10.77 20.49
C LEU A 277 3.00 -9.75 21.05
N PRO A 278 4.08 -9.36 20.33
CA PRO A 278 4.94 -8.28 20.75
C PRO A 278 4.21 -6.92 20.90
N SER A 279 3.23 -6.63 20.04
CA SER A 279 2.41 -5.42 20.16
C SER A 279 1.60 -5.41 21.45
N VAL A 280 0.94 -6.51 21.78
CA VAL A 280 0.16 -6.67 23.03
C VAL A 280 1.08 -6.56 24.26
N ASP A 281 2.27 -7.20 24.26
CA ASP A 281 3.25 -7.11 25.32
C ASP A 281 3.76 -5.67 25.54
N ARG A 282 3.99 -4.94 24.46
CA ARG A 282 4.41 -3.54 24.51
C ARG A 282 3.33 -2.63 25.11
N MET A 283 2.06 -2.85 24.78
CA MET A 283 0.93 -2.13 25.38
C MET A 283 0.81 -2.40 26.88
N GLU A 284 1.05 -3.63 27.31
CA GLU A 284 1.09 -3.98 28.75
C GLU A 284 2.24 -3.24 29.46
N LYS A 285 3.46 -3.31 28.91
CA LYS A 285 4.64 -2.61 29.46
C LYS A 285 4.47 -1.11 29.55
N ALA A 286 3.77 -0.52 28.60
CA ALA A 286 3.42 0.90 28.61
C ALA A 286 2.26 1.26 29.53
N GLY A 287 1.62 0.28 30.20
CA GLY A 287 0.47 0.51 31.07
C GLY A 287 -0.84 0.85 30.34
N VAL A 288 -0.88 0.71 29.02
CA VAL A 288 -2.08 0.98 28.20
C VAL A 288 -3.13 -0.10 28.45
N VAL A 289 -2.73 -1.34 28.64
CA VAL A 289 -3.61 -2.46 29.00
C VAL A 289 -3.10 -3.12 30.29
N SER A 290 -4.04 -3.60 31.10
CA SER A 290 -3.71 -4.38 32.30
C SER A 290 -3.21 -5.77 31.93
N LYS A 291 -2.58 -6.47 32.88
CA LYS A 291 -2.12 -7.86 32.73
C LYS A 291 -3.23 -8.80 32.26
N LEU A 292 -4.45 -8.66 32.81
CA LEU A 292 -5.59 -9.46 32.41
C LEU A 292 -6.00 -9.15 30.97
N GLU A 293 -6.07 -7.87 30.60
CA GLU A 293 -6.41 -7.45 29.23
C GLU A 293 -5.36 -7.96 28.24
N SER A 294 -4.06 -7.86 28.57
CA SER A 294 -2.98 -8.42 27.76
C SER A 294 -3.13 -9.92 27.55
N ASN A 295 -3.44 -10.67 28.62
CA ASN A 295 -3.67 -12.11 28.52
C ASN A 295 -4.87 -12.46 27.61
N ILE A 296 -5.96 -11.67 27.68
CA ILE A 296 -7.14 -11.85 26.83
C ILE A 296 -6.79 -11.56 25.37
N LEU A 297 -6.15 -10.43 25.08
CA LEU A 297 -5.71 -10.07 23.74
C LEU A 297 -4.72 -11.08 23.16
N GLY A 298 -3.75 -11.54 23.97
CA GLY A 298 -2.82 -12.60 23.57
C GLY A 298 -3.50 -13.94 23.30
N ARG A 299 -4.61 -14.25 23.99
CA ARG A 299 -5.44 -15.43 23.72
C ARG A 299 -6.18 -15.26 22.39
N ALA A 300 -6.75 -14.06 22.14
CA ALA A 300 -7.41 -13.74 20.87
C ALA A 300 -6.44 -13.86 19.67
N VAL A 301 -5.22 -13.37 19.81
CA VAL A 301 -4.18 -13.52 18.78
C VAL A 301 -3.87 -14.98 18.51
N ARG A 302 -3.68 -15.81 19.54
CA ARG A 302 -3.29 -17.23 19.36
C ARG A 302 -4.40 -18.11 18.77
N LEU A 303 -5.66 -17.82 19.12
CA LEU A 303 -6.83 -18.59 18.66
C LEU A 303 -7.46 -18.01 17.39
N GLY A 304 -7.04 -16.77 16.97
CA GLY A 304 -7.68 -16.01 15.90
C GLY A 304 -8.93 -15.27 16.38
N ALA A 305 -9.76 -15.91 17.19
CA ALA A 305 -10.91 -15.31 17.86
C ALA A 305 -11.18 -16.00 19.18
N ILE A 306 -11.92 -15.34 20.09
CA ILE A 306 -12.26 -15.85 21.44
C ILE A 306 -13.74 -15.70 21.75
N LYS A 307 -14.25 -16.64 22.54
CA LYS A 307 -15.54 -16.58 23.23
C LYS A 307 -15.34 -16.39 24.74
N ALA A 308 -16.40 -16.06 25.44
CA ALA A 308 -16.37 -15.95 26.90
C ALA A 308 -15.83 -17.20 27.62
N SER A 309 -16.09 -18.40 27.08
CA SER A 309 -15.56 -19.66 27.58
C SER A 309 -14.04 -19.75 27.53
N ASP A 310 -13.43 -19.19 26.50
CA ASP A 310 -12.01 -19.35 26.19
C ASP A 310 -11.08 -18.51 27.07
N ILE A 311 -11.65 -17.60 27.84
CA ILE A 311 -10.91 -16.68 28.71
C ILE A 311 -11.21 -16.83 30.18
N LYS A 312 -12.12 -17.74 30.57
CA LYS A 312 -12.57 -17.93 31.95
C LYS A 312 -11.43 -18.29 32.90
N ASP A 313 -10.48 -19.08 32.47
CA ASP A 313 -9.30 -19.52 33.22
C ASP A 313 -8.29 -18.41 33.53
N LEU A 314 -8.35 -17.29 32.80
CA LEU A 314 -7.39 -16.20 32.95
C LEU A 314 -7.52 -15.40 34.27
N TRP A 315 -8.61 -15.60 35.02
CA TRP A 315 -8.78 -14.93 36.33
C TRP A 315 -8.06 -15.65 37.47
N GLY A 316 -7.58 -16.88 37.27
CA GLY A 316 -6.91 -17.66 38.32
C GLY A 316 -7.78 -17.99 39.53
N ARG A 317 -9.11 -17.71 39.45
CA ARG A 317 -10.13 -17.99 40.46
C ARG A 317 -11.49 -18.12 39.79
N GLU A 318 -12.50 -18.59 40.53
CA GLU A 318 -13.85 -18.57 40.00
C GLU A 318 -14.29 -17.13 39.63
N VAL A 319 -14.82 -16.99 38.43
CA VAL A 319 -15.30 -15.73 37.86
C VAL A 319 -16.73 -15.90 37.36
N THR A 320 -17.56 -14.89 37.60
CA THR A 320 -18.95 -14.89 37.13
C THR A 320 -18.99 -14.57 35.62
N SER A 321 -20.01 -15.09 34.93
CA SER A 321 -20.27 -14.74 33.53
C SER A 321 -20.47 -13.25 33.30
N VAL A 322 -21.00 -12.54 34.31
CA VAL A 322 -21.18 -11.09 34.28
C VAL A 322 -19.84 -10.36 34.25
N ALA A 323 -18.87 -10.76 35.08
CA ALA A 323 -17.54 -10.15 35.11
C ALA A 323 -16.78 -10.40 33.79
N ILE A 324 -16.90 -11.58 33.18
CA ILE A 324 -16.35 -11.89 31.88
C ILE A 324 -16.98 -10.99 30.80
N ALA A 325 -18.31 -10.87 30.79
CA ALA A 325 -19.03 -10.05 29.83
C ALA A 325 -18.66 -8.54 29.97
N GLN A 326 -18.50 -8.04 31.20
CA GLN A 326 -18.04 -6.68 31.46
C GLN A 326 -16.62 -6.43 30.91
N GLN A 327 -15.72 -7.40 31.07
CA GLN A 327 -14.35 -7.27 30.56
C GLN A 327 -14.31 -7.29 29.02
N ILE A 328 -15.09 -8.17 28.38
CA ILE A 328 -15.25 -8.18 26.92
C ILE A 328 -15.83 -6.83 26.45
N LYS A 329 -16.87 -6.33 27.12
CA LYS A 329 -17.47 -5.03 26.81
C LYS A 329 -16.42 -3.90 26.91
N LYS A 330 -15.62 -3.88 27.99
CA LYS A 330 -14.57 -2.87 28.19
C LYS A 330 -13.54 -2.88 27.04
N LEU A 331 -13.11 -4.07 26.57
CA LEU A 331 -12.19 -4.16 25.44
C LEU A 331 -12.83 -3.72 24.13
N ARG A 332 -14.11 -4.03 23.92
CA ARG A 332 -14.88 -3.55 22.75
C ARG A 332 -15.06 -2.04 22.75
N ASP A 333 -15.47 -1.47 23.90
CA ASP A 333 -15.68 -0.02 24.04
C ASP A 333 -14.37 0.78 23.80
N ARG A 334 -13.22 0.11 23.91
CA ARG A 334 -11.89 0.63 23.57
C ARG A 334 -11.42 0.26 22.16
N ASN A 335 -12.26 -0.39 21.36
CA ASN A 335 -11.92 -0.88 20.03
C ASN A 335 -10.66 -1.79 19.97
N LEU A 336 -10.35 -2.50 21.08
CA LEU A 336 -9.24 -3.46 21.12
C LEU A 336 -9.61 -4.84 20.57
N ILE A 337 -10.91 -5.16 20.63
CA ILE A 337 -11.51 -6.35 20.00
C ILE A 337 -12.81 -5.95 19.33
N LYS A 338 -13.19 -6.68 18.28
CA LYS A 338 -14.48 -6.55 17.59
C LYS A 338 -15.15 -7.91 17.42
N ALA A 339 -16.47 -7.94 17.26
CA ALA A 339 -17.17 -9.17 16.93
C ALA A 339 -16.80 -9.64 15.52
N THR A 340 -16.61 -10.93 15.33
CA THR A 340 -16.30 -11.54 14.02
C THR A 340 -17.44 -11.37 13.01
N HIS A 341 -18.66 -11.16 13.47
CA HIS A 341 -19.84 -10.84 12.67
C HIS A 341 -20.85 -10.05 13.52
N GLU A 342 -21.76 -9.35 12.90
CA GLU A 342 -22.76 -8.51 13.56
C GLU A 342 -23.62 -9.36 14.51
N GLY A 343 -23.75 -8.90 15.77
CA GLY A 343 -24.45 -9.64 16.83
C GLY A 343 -23.74 -10.88 17.36
N GLY A 344 -22.55 -11.19 16.85
CA GLY A 344 -21.75 -12.35 17.27
C GLY A 344 -21.25 -12.26 18.71
N ARG A 345 -20.92 -13.44 19.29
CA ARG A 345 -20.32 -13.59 20.62
C ARG A 345 -18.90 -14.15 20.57
N GLU A 346 -18.29 -14.08 19.43
CA GLU A 346 -16.92 -14.43 19.15
C GLU A 346 -16.18 -13.16 18.73
N TYR A 347 -15.00 -12.91 19.30
CA TYR A 347 -14.30 -11.63 19.20
C TYR A 347 -12.87 -11.84 18.75
N GLU A 348 -12.44 -11.04 17.82
CA GLU A 348 -11.06 -10.98 17.31
C GLU A 348 -10.39 -9.66 17.70
N ILE A 349 -9.05 -9.58 17.56
CA ILE A 349 -8.30 -8.35 17.75
C ILE A 349 -8.72 -7.30 16.71
N SER A 350 -8.74 -6.02 17.10
CA SER A 350 -9.17 -4.92 16.21
C SER A 350 -8.14 -3.83 16.15
N PHE A 351 -7.77 -3.42 14.93
CA PHE A 351 -6.89 -2.27 14.68
C PHE A 351 -7.64 -0.93 14.52
N GLU A 352 -8.88 -0.88 14.99
CA GLU A 352 -9.60 0.39 15.15
C GLU A 352 -9.11 1.20 16.37
N ASN A 353 -8.39 0.56 17.30
CA ASN A 353 -7.71 1.25 18.40
C ASN A 353 -6.40 1.87 17.93
N SER A 354 -6.28 3.20 17.99
CA SER A 354 -5.11 3.94 17.49
C SER A 354 -3.80 3.52 18.15
N GLU A 355 -3.80 3.24 19.46
CA GLU A 355 -2.60 2.82 20.19
C GLU A 355 -2.14 1.41 19.75
N LEU A 356 -3.08 0.46 19.63
CA LEU A 356 -2.76 -0.88 19.13
C LEU A 356 -2.26 -0.81 17.68
N THR A 357 -2.89 0.01 16.85
CA THR A 357 -2.47 0.26 15.47
C THR A 357 -1.05 0.78 15.40
N ARG A 358 -0.74 1.82 16.19
CA ARG A 358 0.60 2.42 16.25
C ARG A 358 1.66 1.40 16.65
N VAL A 359 1.42 0.66 17.74
CA VAL A 359 2.37 -0.34 18.22
C VAL A 359 2.52 -1.51 17.23
N THR A 360 1.44 -1.88 16.52
CA THR A 360 1.50 -2.91 15.48
C THR A 360 2.39 -2.47 14.31
N LEU A 361 2.25 -1.24 13.85
CA LEU A 361 3.11 -0.67 12.81
C LEU A 361 4.57 -0.57 13.25
N GLU A 362 4.84 -0.20 14.50
CA GLU A 362 6.19 -0.23 15.06
C GLU A 362 6.80 -1.64 15.04
N GLN A 363 6.01 -2.70 15.33
CA GLN A 363 6.48 -4.08 15.22
C GLN A 363 6.71 -4.49 13.75
N MET A 364 5.87 -4.03 12.83
CA MET A 364 6.08 -4.25 11.39
C MET A 364 7.36 -3.54 10.90
N ASP A 365 7.65 -2.32 11.37
CA ASP A 365 8.90 -1.62 11.08
C ASP A 365 10.12 -2.38 11.62
N LEU A 366 10.07 -2.84 12.88
CA LEU A 366 11.13 -3.66 13.48
C LEU A 366 11.35 -4.99 12.73
N ALA A 367 10.30 -5.54 12.13
CA ALA A 367 10.36 -6.73 11.30
C ALA A 367 10.86 -6.45 9.87
N GLY A 368 11.15 -5.20 9.51
CA GLY A 368 11.62 -4.79 8.19
C GLY A 368 10.54 -4.82 7.09
N LEU A 369 9.26 -4.76 7.47
CA LEU A 369 8.13 -4.84 6.56
C LEU A 369 7.69 -3.47 6.02
N LEU A 370 8.15 -2.36 6.62
CA LEU A 370 7.76 -1.02 6.22
C LEU A 370 8.88 -0.30 5.45
N PRO A 371 8.53 0.51 4.43
CA PRO A 371 9.51 1.26 3.63
C PRO A 371 10.10 2.48 4.37
N ILE A 372 9.37 3.02 5.33
CA ILE A 372 9.75 4.19 6.12
C ILE A 372 9.51 3.92 7.61
N ARG A 373 10.20 4.66 8.46
CA ARG A 373 10.02 4.59 9.91
C ARG A 373 8.69 5.18 10.35
N VAL A 374 8.06 4.58 11.38
CA VAL A 374 6.73 5.00 11.86
C VAL A 374 6.75 6.43 12.42
N ASP A 375 7.80 6.80 13.14
CA ASP A 375 7.93 8.09 13.84
C ASP A 375 8.81 9.12 13.10
N ARG A 376 9.23 8.85 11.87
CA ARG A 376 10.12 9.71 11.08
C ARG A 376 9.57 10.03 9.71
#